data_ea20d2446546a317ad482ce928decd62
#
_entry.id   ea20d2446546a317ad482ce928decd62
#
_cell.length_a   1.000
_cell.length_b   1.000
_cell.length_c   1.000
_cell.angle_alpha   90.00
_cell.angle_beta   90.00
_cell.angle_gamma   90.00
#
_symmetry.space_group_name_H-M   'P 1'
#
loop_
_entity.id
_entity.type
_entity.pdbx_description
1 polymer ?
#
loop_
_entity_poly.entity_id
_entity_poly.type
_entity_poly.pdbx_seq_one_letter_code
_entity_poly.pdbx_strand_id
1 'polypeptide(L)'
;RSGEPAILSRRPAAQLWDGKRLPGPWLTLRALEAAMTMARECGTGTVVVRHSHHIACLAAYLRRATDAGLIAIIESSDPEVAAVVPHGGLTPYITPNPIAAGLPMSGDPILVDVSTSITSMGFARQQMRAGKDLPGEWLIDAEGNPTNDPGVLFNEPKGALLPLGGLDAGHKGFALGLLVEALTAGLAGHGRADPPAGWGGSVFVQVVDPESFGGLAEFRRQLDFVAEAARKSKPRQHGQPVRLPGERGLQRYREGLARGVALYPTILPALAPWAQKYGLAVPLPIL
;
A
#
# COMPACT_ATOMS: atom_id res chain seq x y z
N ARG A 1 -15.29 10.89 -13.20
CA ARG A 1 -16.21 9.75 -13.31
C ARG A 1 -17.10 9.75 -12.08
N SER A 2 -18.37 9.38 -12.26
CA SER A 2 -19.38 9.29 -11.20
C SER A 2 -20.11 7.95 -11.32
N GLY A 3 -20.72 7.48 -10.24
CA GLY A 3 -21.49 6.23 -10.19
C GLY A 3 -21.03 5.30 -9.07
N GLU A 4 -21.61 4.11 -9.03
CA GLU A 4 -21.29 3.06 -8.07
C GLU A 4 -20.55 1.90 -8.77
N PRO A 5 -19.68 1.16 -8.04
CA PRO A 5 -19.09 -0.07 -8.56
C PRO A 5 -20.18 -1.09 -8.88
N ALA A 6 -19.89 -1.99 -9.81
CA ALA A 6 -20.78 -3.12 -10.07
C ALA A 6 -20.34 -4.32 -9.23
N ILE A 7 -21.25 -4.90 -8.46
CA ILE A 7 -20.98 -6.16 -7.76
C ILE A 7 -21.20 -7.30 -8.75
N LEU A 8 -20.11 -7.98 -9.13
CA LEU A 8 -20.12 -9.06 -10.13
C LEU A 8 -20.40 -10.43 -9.48
N SER A 9 -19.96 -10.61 -8.25
CA SER A 9 -20.20 -11.83 -7.45
C SER A 9 -20.41 -11.46 -6.00
N ARG A 10 -21.35 -12.13 -5.35
CA ARG A 10 -21.64 -11.99 -3.92
C ARG A 10 -21.82 -13.34 -3.26
N ARG A 11 -21.06 -13.59 -2.21
CA ARG A 11 -21.19 -14.71 -1.27
C ARG A 11 -21.25 -14.13 0.15
N PRO A 12 -21.63 -14.90 1.17
CA PRO A 12 -21.74 -14.38 2.54
C PRO A 12 -20.50 -13.64 3.03
N ALA A 13 -19.29 -14.17 2.78
CA ALA A 13 -18.01 -13.62 3.23
C ALA A 13 -17.11 -13.13 2.09
N ALA A 14 -17.57 -13.07 0.83
CA ALA A 14 -16.73 -12.68 -0.30
C ALA A 14 -17.52 -11.97 -1.39
N GLN A 15 -16.92 -10.92 -1.97
CA GLN A 15 -17.50 -10.19 -3.10
C GLN A 15 -16.42 -9.87 -4.13
N LEU A 16 -16.81 -9.87 -5.41
CA LEU A 16 -16.04 -9.34 -6.52
C LEU A 16 -16.73 -8.11 -7.09
N TRP A 17 -16.00 -7.01 -7.21
CA TRP A 17 -16.49 -5.75 -7.73
C TRP A 17 -15.78 -5.34 -9.02
N ASP A 18 -16.51 -4.73 -9.93
CA ASP A 18 -15.95 -3.91 -11.01
C ASP A 18 -15.99 -2.45 -10.57
N GLY A 19 -14.83 -1.87 -10.34
CA GLY A 19 -14.67 -0.48 -9.86
C GLY A 19 -14.93 0.57 -10.95
N LYS A 20 -15.12 0.17 -12.23
CA LYS A 20 -15.39 1.08 -13.36
C LYS A 20 -14.41 2.26 -13.46
N ARG A 21 -13.19 2.08 -12.96
CA ARG A 21 -12.14 3.11 -12.86
C ARG A 21 -12.60 4.36 -12.09
N LEU A 22 -13.46 4.18 -11.10
CA LEU A 22 -13.81 5.21 -10.13
C LEU A 22 -12.61 5.52 -9.23
N PRO A 23 -12.62 6.65 -8.49
CA PRO A 23 -11.51 7.03 -7.63
C PRO A 23 -11.11 5.91 -6.65
N GLY A 24 -9.86 5.46 -6.74
CA GLY A 24 -9.36 4.32 -5.99
C GLY A 24 -9.50 4.45 -4.47
N PRO A 25 -9.19 5.62 -3.85
CA PRO A 25 -9.38 5.79 -2.42
C PRO A 25 -10.83 5.61 -1.97
N TRP A 26 -11.78 6.10 -2.74
CA TRP A 26 -13.21 5.93 -2.44
C TRP A 26 -13.64 4.47 -2.58
N LEU A 27 -13.22 3.78 -3.67
CA LEU A 27 -13.51 2.35 -3.87
C LEU A 27 -12.95 1.49 -2.74
N THR A 28 -11.71 1.76 -2.32
CA THR A 28 -11.04 1.01 -1.24
C THR A 28 -11.76 1.19 0.09
N LEU A 29 -12.20 2.41 0.42
CA LEU A 29 -13.00 2.64 1.63
C LEU A 29 -14.33 1.89 1.59
N ARG A 30 -15.04 1.92 0.47
CA ARG A 30 -16.30 1.18 0.30
C ARG A 30 -16.10 -0.34 0.39
N ALA A 31 -15.01 -0.85 -0.21
CA ALA A 31 -14.65 -2.26 -0.13
C ALA A 31 -14.32 -2.67 1.32
N LEU A 32 -13.58 -1.83 2.04
CA LEU A 32 -13.24 -2.05 3.45
C LEU A 32 -14.51 -2.08 4.33
N GLU A 33 -15.42 -1.13 4.16
CA GLU A 33 -16.69 -1.08 4.90
C GLU A 33 -17.53 -2.35 4.65
N ALA A 34 -17.63 -2.79 3.39
CA ALA A 34 -18.32 -4.02 3.05
C ALA A 34 -17.64 -5.26 3.66
N ALA A 35 -16.31 -5.33 3.62
CA ALA A 35 -15.54 -6.41 4.23
C ALA A 35 -15.70 -6.43 5.77
N MET A 36 -15.72 -5.26 6.42
CA MET A 36 -15.96 -5.14 7.87
C MET A 36 -17.35 -5.66 8.27
N THR A 37 -18.37 -5.33 7.47
CA THR A 37 -19.74 -5.84 7.70
C THR A 37 -19.77 -7.37 7.60
N MET A 38 -19.21 -7.93 6.54
CA MET A 38 -19.14 -9.39 6.37
C MET A 38 -18.32 -10.06 7.48
N ALA A 39 -17.23 -9.44 7.93
CA ALA A 39 -16.41 -9.98 9.02
C ALA A 39 -17.17 -10.08 10.34
N ARG A 40 -18.03 -9.10 10.65
CA ARG A 40 -18.90 -9.13 11.84
C ARG A 40 -19.93 -10.27 11.80
N GLU A 41 -20.41 -10.61 10.61
CA GLU A 41 -21.42 -11.65 10.41
C GLU A 41 -20.82 -13.06 10.26
N CYS A 42 -19.67 -13.16 9.58
CA CYS A 42 -19.09 -14.44 9.17
C CYS A 42 -17.71 -14.73 9.77
N GLY A 43 -17.17 -13.85 10.64
CA GLY A 43 -15.81 -13.94 11.18
C GLY A 43 -14.73 -13.44 10.22
N THR A 44 -15.01 -13.37 8.93
CA THR A 44 -14.14 -12.80 7.89
C THR A 44 -14.95 -12.22 6.75
N GLY A 45 -14.40 -11.21 6.07
CA GLY A 45 -15.00 -10.64 4.88
C GLY A 45 -13.93 -10.25 3.87
N THR A 46 -14.15 -10.59 2.61
CA THR A 46 -13.20 -10.31 1.52
C THR A 46 -13.89 -9.59 0.38
N VAL A 47 -13.29 -8.50 -0.10
CA VAL A 47 -13.73 -7.81 -1.32
C VAL A 47 -12.55 -7.69 -2.26
N VAL A 48 -12.70 -8.18 -3.49
CA VAL A 48 -11.74 -7.97 -4.57
C VAL A 48 -12.33 -6.97 -5.55
N VAL A 49 -11.55 -5.95 -5.91
CA VAL A 49 -11.99 -4.89 -6.85
C VAL A 49 -11.08 -4.92 -8.06
N ARG A 50 -11.62 -5.20 -9.25
CA ARG A 50 -10.93 -4.98 -10.52
C ARG A 50 -11.29 -3.60 -11.07
N HIS A 51 -10.53 -3.11 -12.04
CA HIS A 51 -10.73 -1.79 -12.64
C HIS A 51 -10.87 -0.67 -11.60
N SER A 52 -10.06 -0.71 -10.54
CA SER A 52 -9.88 0.42 -9.63
C SER A 52 -8.99 1.48 -10.28
N HIS A 53 -8.78 2.57 -9.60
CA HIS A 53 -7.75 3.56 -9.88
C HIS A 53 -6.70 3.51 -8.77
N HIS A 54 -5.64 4.34 -8.83
CA HIS A 54 -4.61 4.43 -7.79
C HIS A 54 -5.22 4.64 -6.40
N ILE A 55 -4.78 3.86 -5.41
CA ILE A 55 -5.36 3.85 -4.06
C ILE A 55 -4.53 4.61 -3.02
N ALA A 56 -3.46 5.29 -3.42
CA ALA A 56 -2.56 6.06 -2.55
C ALA A 56 -1.88 5.20 -1.46
N CYS A 57 -1.69 5.73 -0.26
CA CYS A 57 -1.06 5.05 0.88
C CYS A 57 -2.04 4.06 1.51
N LEU A 58 -1.67 2.79 1.57
CA LEU A 58 -2.56 1.73 2.08
C LEU A 58 -2.76 1.85 3.60
N ALA A 59 -1.76 2.32 4.34
CA ALA A 59 -1.86 2.54 5.79
C ALA A 59 -3.00 3.51 6.17
N ALA A 60 -3.40 4.41 5.26
CA ALA A 60 -4.46 5.39 5.53
C ALA A 60 -5.84 4.76 5.79
N TYR A 61 -6.08 3.56 5.27
CA TYR A 61 -7.36 2.85 5.43
C TYR A 61 -7.44 2.02 6.70
N LEU A 62 -6.29 1.54 7.18
CA LEU A 62 -6.22 0.46 8.18
C LEU A 62 -6.84 0.85 9.52
N ARG A 63 -6.71 2.13 9.93
CA ARG A 63 -7.26 2.60 11.21
C ARG A 63 -8.76 2.44 11.32
N ARG A 64 -9.50 2.54 10.21
CA ARG A 64 -10.94 2.35 10.22
C ARG A 64 -11.35 0.96 10.74
N ALA A 65 -10.58 -0.05 10.40
CA ALA A 65 -10.80 -1.41 10.90
C ALA A 65 -10.21 -1.61 12.30
N THR A 66 -8.97 -1.16 12.55
CA THR A 66 -8.32 -1.38 13.85
C THR A 66 -8.99 -0.62 14.98
N ASP A 67 -9.50 0.60 14.74
CA ASP A 67 -10.28 1.37 15.71
C ASP A 67 -11.61 0.67 16.05
N ALA A 68 -12.12 -0.19 15.14
CA ALA A 68 -13.28 -1.07 15.38
C ALA A 68 -12.91 -2.45 15.95
N GLY A 69 -11.66 -2.68 16.31
CA GLY A 69 -11.17 -3.96 16.86
C GLY A 69 -11.00 -5.07 15.82
N LEU A 70 -10.96 -4.75 14.54
CA LEU A 70 -10.82 -5.68 13.43
C LEU A 70 -9.40 -5.67 12.87
N ILE A 71 -8.96 -6.82 12.34
CA ILE A 71 -7.76 -6.92 11.52
C ILE A 71 -8.15 -6.59 10.09
N ALA A 72 -7.35 -5.78 9.39
CA ALA A 72 -7.53 -5.53 7.97
C ALA A 72 -6.24 -5.84 7.21
N ILE A 73 -6.38 -6.46 6.04
CA ILE A 73 -5.30 -6.70 5.08
C ILE A 73 -5.73 -6.06 3.76
N ILE A 74 -4.86 -5.25 3.17
CA ILE A 74 -5.10 -4.57 1.89
C ILE A 74 -3.90 -4.78 1.00
N GLU A 75 -4.13 -5.24 -0.22
CA GLU A 75 -3.11 -5.44 -1.24
C GLU A 75 -3.54 -4.79 -2.54
N SER A 76 -2.57 -4.41 -3.37
CA SER A 76 -2.86 -3.80 -4.66
C SER A 76 -1.82 -4.16 -5.71
N SER A 77 -2.27 -4.38 -6.92
CA SER A 77 -1.42 -4.48 -8.12
C SER A 77 -1.98 -3.59 -9.24
N ASP A 78 -1.12 -3.27 -10.20
CA ASP A 78 -1.51 -2.56 -11.43
C ASP A 78 -1.08 -3.42 -12.63
N PRO A 79 -2.02 -3.95 -13.42
CA PRO A 79 -1.70 -4.84 -14.54
C PRO A 79 -1.02 -4.13 -15.72
N GLU A 80 -1.10 -2.82 -15.82
CA GLU A 80 -0.54 -2.03 -16.94
C GLU A 80 0.91 -1.62 -16.71
N VAL A 81 1.40 -1.65 -15.45
CA VAL A 81 2.75 -1.19 -15.11
C VAL A 81 3.65 -2.35 -14.75
N ALA A 82 4.86 -2.35 -15.29
CA ALA A 82 5.94 -3.25 -14.92
C ALA A 82 7.15 -2.40 -14.50
N ALA A 83 7.65 -2.62 -13.30
CA ALA A 83 8.76 -1.86 -12.73
C ALA A 83 9.75 -2.72 -11.94
N VAL A 84 9.30 -3.89 -11.44
CA VAL A 84 10.08 -4.78 -10.58
C VAL A 84 10.45 -6.04 -11.37
N VAL A 85 11.72 -6.42 -11.32
CA VAL A 85 12.21 -7.66 -11.96
C VAL A 85 11.92 -8.88 -11.08
N PRO A 86 11.73 -10.08 -11.64
CA PRO A 86 11.80 -11.31 -10.87
C PRO A 86 13.23 -11.50 -10.35
N HIS A 87 13.39 -12.21 -9.23
CA HIS A 87 14.72 -12.52 -8.73
C HIS A 87 15.53 -13.32 -9.76
N GLY A 88 16.69 -12.80 -10.14
CA GLY A 88 17.54 -13.35 -11.17
C GLY A 88 17.16 -12.97 -12.62
N GLY A 89 16.15 -12.13 -12.81
CA GLY A 89 15.75 -11.64 -14.14
C GLY A 89 16.11 -10.19 -14.38
N LEU A 90 16.06 -9.76 -15.63
CA LEU A 90 16.33 -8.38 -16.05
C LEU A 90 15.07 -7.63 -16.51
N THR A 91 14.05 -8.36 -16.93
CA THR A 91 12.83 -7.75 -17.49
C THR A 91 11.81 -7.50 -16.38
N PRO A 92 11.41 -6.25 -16.13
CA PRO A 92 10.33 -5.94 -15.19
C PRO A 92 9.02 -6.63 -15.58
N TYR A 93 8.26 -7.13 -14.59
CA TYR A 93 7.04 -7.88 -14.85
C TYR A 93 5.85 -7.47 -13.97
N ILE A 94 6.09 -6.88 -12.78
CA ILE A 94 5.05 -6.40 -11.85
C ILE A 94 5.34 -4.98 -11.37
N THR A 95 4.35 -4.38 -10.70
CA THR A 95 4.54 -3.17 -9.90
C THR A 95 5.17 -3.51 -8.54
N PRO A 96 5.46 -2.52 -7.69
CA PRO A 96 5.90 -2.77 -6.31
C PRO A 96 4.92 -3.56 -5.42
N ASN A 97 3.73 -3.86 -5.87
CA ASN A 97 2.75 -4.77 -5.26
C ASN A 97 2.70 -4.67 -3.72
N PRO A 98 2.17 -3.57 -3.14
CA PRO A 98 2.21 -3.35 -1.72
C PRO A 98 1.27 -4.30 -0.94
N ILE A 99 1.72 -4.64 0.28
CA ILE A 99 0.93 -5.35 1.30
C ILE A 99 0.79 -4.43 2.50
N ALA A 100 -0.43 -4.23 2.96
CA ALA A 100 -0.68 -3.49 4.20
C ALA A 100 -1.56 -4.31 5.14
N ALA A 101 -1.26 -4.24 6.45
CA ALA A 101 -2.04 -4.89 7.49
C ALA A 101 -2.20 -3.99 8.72
N GLY A 102 -3.42 -3.89 9.22
CA GLY A 102 -3.75 -3.20 10.45
C GLY A 102 -4.11 -4.20 11.54
N LEU A 103 -3.42 -4.12 12.69
CA LEU A 103 -3.58 -5.04 13.81
C LEU A 103 -4.02 -4.24 15.04
N PRO A 104 -5.24 -4.48 15.58
CA PRO A 104 -5.75 -3.75 16.74
C PRO A 104 -5.00 -4.14 18.01
N MET A 105 -4.51 -3.13 18.75
CA MET A 105 -3.80 -3.28 20.01
C MET A 105 -4.58 -2.62 21.16
N SER A 106 -4.11 -2.75 22.40
CA SER A 106 -4.68 -2.00 23.54
C SER A 106 -4.36 -0.51 23.46
N GLY A 107 -3.23 -0.15 22.84
CA GLY A 107 -2.84 1.22 22.52
C GLY A 107 -2.96 1.51 21.02
N ASP A 108 -1.94 2.20 20.46
CA ASP A 108 -1.84 2.44 19.03
C ASP A 108 -1.75 1.13 18.25
N PRO A 109 -2.47 0.99 17.14
CA PRO A 109 -2.41 -0.22 16.33
C PRO A 109 -1.05 -0.37 15.64
N ILE A 110 -0.65 -1.62 15.36
CA ILE A 110 0.44 -1.88 14.42
C ILE A 110 -0.12 -1.67 13.00
N LEU A 111 0.55 -0.83 12.20
CA LEU A 111 0.20 -0.57 10.82
C LEU A 111 1.37 -0.95 9.93
N VAL A 112 1.28 -2.12 9.32
CA VAL A 112 2.21 -2.58 8.30
C VAL A 112 1.80 -1.95 6.96
N ASP A 113 2.73 -1.38 6.22
CA ASP A 113 2.53 -0.91 4.83
C ASP A 113 3.89 -0.99 4.13
N VAL A 114 4.08 -2.02 3.35
CA VAL A 114 5.35 -2.34 2.70
C VAL A 114 5.15 -2.73 1.25
N SER A 115 6.04 -2.30 0.36
CA SER A 115 6.11 -2.85 -0.99
C SER A 115 6.82 -4.20 -1.00
N THR A 116 6.51 -5.04 -1.97
CA THR A 116 7.26 -6.28 -2.24
C THR A 116 8.53 -6.04 -3.05
N SER A 117 8.76 -4.79 -3.49
CA SER A 117 10.05 -4.28 -3.98
C SER A 117 10.85 -3.64 -2.85
N ILE A 118 12.17 -3.53 -3.03
CA ILE A 118 13.06 -2.96 -2.01
C ILE A 118 12.82 -1.45 -1.80
N THR A 119 12.28 -0.76 -2.79
CA THR A 119 11.86 0.63 -2.73
C THR A 119 10.66 0.88 -3.63
N SER A 120 10.04 2.07 -3.56
CA SER A 120 8.90 2.43 -4.41
C SER A 120 9.31 3.35 -5.56
N MET A 121 8.57 3.29 -6.68
CA MET A 121 8.72 4.23 -7.80
C MET A 121 8.55 5.69 -7.36
N GLY A 122 7.67 5.93 -6.37
CA GLY A 122 7.44 7.28 -5.83
C GLY A 122 8.66 7.84 -5.12
N PHE A 123 9.30 7.04 -4.26
CA PHE A 123 10.53 7.44 -3.56
C PHE A 123 11.70 7.63 -4.53
N ALA A 124 11.89 6.70 -5.47
CA ALA A 124 12.94 6.84 -6.50
C ALA A 124 12.76 8.13 -7.31
N ARG A 125 11.53 8.45 -7.75
CA ARG A 125 11.24 9.70 -8.47
C ARG A 125 11.51 10.95 -7.62
N GLN A 126 11.21 10.88 -6.33
CA GLN A 126 11.51 11.98 -5.40
C GLN A 126 13.01 12.22 -5.28
N GLN A 127 13.82 11.15 -5.13
CA GLN A 127 15.27 11.25 -5.07
C GLN A 127 15.84 11.81 -6.37
N MET A 128 15.42 11.30 -7.52
CA MET A 128 15.84 11.80 -8.83
C MET A 128 15.55 13.32 -8.97
N ARG A 129 14.34 13.77 -8.61
CA ARG A 129 14.00 15.21 -8.67
C ARG A 129 14.79 16.06 -7.70
N ALA A 130 15.28 15.47 -6.62
CA ALA A 130 16.15 16.15 -5.64
C ALA A 130 17.63 16.08 -6.03
N GLY A 131 18.00 15.46 -7.16
CA GLY A 131 19.38 15.24 -7.58
C GLY A 131 20.15 14.35 -6.62
N LYS A 132 19.50 13.36 -6.01
CA LYS A 132 20.08 12.48 -5.00
C LYS A 132 19.97 11.01 -5.42
N ASP A 133 20.99 10.26 -5.09
CA ASP A 133 20.99 8.81 -5.19
C ASP A 133 20.07 8.15 -4.13
N LEU A 134 19.73 6.90 -4.38
CA LEU A 134 19.10 6.05 -3.38
C LEU A 134 20.12 5.65 -2.30
N PRO A 135 19.65 5.33 -1.07
CA PRO A 135 20.53 4.95 0.04
C PRO A 135 21.35 3.66 -0.16
N GLY A 136 21.04 2.89 -1.19
CA GLY A 136 21.73 1.65 -1.53
C GLY A 136 21.46 1.23 -2.97
N GLU A 137 22.16 0.20 -3.44
CA GLU A 137 22.00 -0.40 -4.75
C GLU A 137 20.70 -1.21 -4.82
N TRP A 138 19.60 -0.49 -4.95
CA TRP A 138 18.24 -1.05 -4.96
C TRP A 138 17.66 -1.24 -6.35
N LEU A 139 18.44 -0.90 -7.34
CA LEU A 139 18.08 -0.94 -8.74
C LEU A 139 19.11 -1.76 -9.53
N ILE A 140 18.70 -2.16 -10.72
CA ILE A 140 19.64 -2.57 -11.79
C ILE A 140 19.46 -1.65 -12.99
N ASP A 141 20.55 -1.41 -13.70
CA ASP A 141 20.52 -0.78 -15.01
C ASP A 141 19.98 -1.75 -16.10
N ALA A 142 19.97 -1.33 -17.35
CA ALA A 142 19.48 -2.14 -18.46
C ALA A 142 20.36 -3.40 -18.73
N GLU A 143 21.61 -3.36 -18.34
CA GLU A 143 22.60 -4.44 -18.48
C GLU A 143 22.55 -5.41 -17.27
N GLY A 144 21.81 -5.04 -16.19
CA GLY A 144 21.67 -5.83 -14.98
C GLY A 144 22.70 -5.50 -13.90
N ASN A 145 23.49 -4.45 -14.05
CA ASN A 145 24.44 -4.02 -13.03
C ASN A 145 23.70 -3.32 -11.87
N PRO A 146 24.06 -3.61 -10.60
CA PRO A 146 23.52 -2.90 -9.46
C PRO A 146 23.79 -1.40 -9.51
N THR A 147 22.81 -0.60 -9.11
CA THR A 147 22.97 0.85 -9.07
C THR A 147 22.06 1.49 -8.03
N ASN A 148 22.49 2.65 -7.52
CA ASN A 148 21.71 3.53 -6.65
C ASN A 148 21.21 4.79 -7.39
N ASP A 149 21.53 4.95 -8.69
CA ASP A 149 21.02 6.07 -9.50
C ASP A 149 19.53 5.86 -9.84
N PRO A 150 18.61 6.68 -9.26
CA PRO A 150 17.19 6.57 -9.59
C PRO A 150 16.88 6.94 -11.05
N GLY A 151 17.77 7.61 -11.75
CA GLY A 151 17.62 8.00 -13.15
C GLY A 151 17.41 6.81 -14.09
N VAL A 152 17.97 5.64 -13.78
CA VAL A 152 17.85 4.42 -14.61
C VAL A 152 16.39 3.95 -14.76
N LEU A 153 15.49 4.32 -13.86
CA LEU A 153 14.07 3.95 -13.94
C LEU A 153 13.28 4.82 -14.94
N PHE A 154 13.80 5.97 -15.31
CA PHE A 154 13.07 7.00 -16.05
C PHE A 154 13.71 7.40 -17.38
N ASN A 155 15.00 7.08 -17.57
CA ASN A 155 15.75 7.36 -18.77
C ASN A 155 15.91 6.09 -19.60
N GLU A 156 16.04 6.21 -20.92
CA GLU A 156 16.32 5.07 -21.81
C GLU A 156 17.84 4.86 -21.94
N PRO A 157 18.33 3.60 -21.94
CA PRO A 157 17.59 2.35 -21.73
C PRO A 157 17.19 2.19 -20.27
N LYS A 158 15.95 1.69 -20.03
CA LYS A 158 15.41 1.58 -18.67
C LYS A 158 16.01 0.43 -17.88
N GLY A 159 16.40 0.74 -16.67
CA GLY A 159 16.63 -0.22 -15.61
C GLY A 159 15.36 -0.61 -14.84
N ALA A 160 15.51 -1.27 -13.69
CA ALA A 160 14.40 -1.80 -12.92
C ALA A 160 14.63 -1.79 -11.42
N LEU A 161 13.53 -1.88 -10.66
CA LEU A 161 13.54 -2.10 -9.23
C LEU A 161 13.87 -3.56 -8.89
N LEU A 162 14.67 -3.75 -7.86
CA LEU A 162 14.86 -5.07 -7.25
C LEU A 162 13.70 -5.44 -6.32
N PRO A 163 13.35 -6.72 -6.20
CA PRO A 163 12.41 -7.18 -5.21
C PRO A 163 12.95 -6.97 -3.78
N LEU A 164 12.09 -6.97 -2.79
CA LEU A 164 12.44 -6.86 -1.37
C LEU A 164 13.45 -7.96 -0.99
N GLY A 165 14.58 -7.55 -0.41
CA GLY A 165 15.75 -8.38 -0.16
C GLY A 165 16.87 -8.17 -1.18
N GLY A 166 16.65 -7.37 -2.23
CA GLY A 166 17.68 -6.98 -3.19
C GLY A 166 18.27 -8.16 -3.96
N LEU A 167 19.55 -8.08 -4.28
CA LEU A 167 20.25 -9.14 -5.02
C LEU A 167 20.40 -10.43 -4.21
N ASP A 168 20.67 -10.32 -2.92
CA ASP A 168 20.99 -11.49 -2.08
C ASP A 168 19.75 -12.30 -1.67
N ALA A 169 18.67 -11.63 -1.25
CA ALA A 169 17.48 -12.25 -0.69
C ALA A 169 16.19 -11.87 -1.45
N GLY A 170 16.31 -11.34 -2.65
CA GLY A 170 15.19 -10.86 -3.48
C GLY A 170 14.16 -11.93 -3.85
N HIS A 171 14.53 -13.22 -3.77
CA HIS A 171 13.58 -14.33 -3.91
C HIS A 171 12.39 -14.23 -2.93
N LYS A 172 12.58 -13.60 -1.74
CA LYS A 172 11.53 -13.37 -0.75
C LYS A 172 10.51 -12.34 -1.25
N GLY A 173 11.00 -11.17 -1.71
CA GLY A 173 10.14 -10.15 -2.29
C GLY A 173 9.47 -10.61 -3.58
N PHE A 174 10.17 -11.39 -4.40
CA PHE A 174 9.61 -12.01 -5.59
C PHE A 174 8.42 -12.94 -5.26
N ALA A 175 8.58 -13.81 -4.28
CA ALA A 175 7.50 -14.70 -3.82
C ALA A 175 6.29 -13.91 -3.28
N LEU A 176 6.53 -12.86 -2.47
CA LEU A 176 5.46 -11.99 -1.98
C LEU A 176 4.77 -11.23 -3.13
N GLY A 177 5.51 -10.76 -4.13
CA GLY A 177 4.95 -10.11 -5.32
C GLY A 177 4.00 -11.01 -6.10
N LEU A 178 4.34 -12.30 -6.25
CA LEU A 178 3.46 -13.30 -6.87
C LEU A 178 2.20 -13.56 -6.04
N LEU A 179 2.32 -13.58 -4.70
CA LEU A 179 1.17 -13.71 -3.81
C LEU A 179 0.19 -12.54 -4.01
N VAL A 180 0.69 -11.32 -4.07
CA VAL A 180 -0.15 -10.13 -4.32
C VAL A 180 -0.83 -10.21 -5.69
N GLU A 181 -0.11 -10.61 -6.76
CA GLU A 181 -0.73 -10.79 -8.08
C GLU A 181 -1.85 -11.85 -8.03
N ALA A 182 -1.65 -12.94 -7.31
CA ALA A 182 -2.66 -14.00 -7.18
C ALA A 182 -3.92 -13.50 -6.45
N LEU A 183 -3.75 -12.77 -5.33
CA LEU A 183 -4.87 -12.29 -4.50
C LEU A 183 -5.58 -11.08 -5.12
N THR A 184 -4.90 -10.28 -5.94
CA THR A 184 -5.48 -9.13 -6.62
C THR A 184 -5.97 -9.49 -8.02
N ALA A 185 -5.11 -9.48 -9.03
CA ALA A 185 -5.46 -9.72 -10.43
C ALA A 185 -5.99 -11.16 -10.67
N GLY A 186 -5.37 -12.17 -10.04
CA GLY A 186 -5.79 -13.56 -10.15
C GLY A 186 -7.22 -13.78 -9.68
N LEU A 187 -7.56 -13.37 -8.44
CA LEU A 187 -8.92 -13.48 -7.91
C LEU A 187 -9.91 -12.57 -8.62
N ALA A 188 -9.47 -11.42 -9.15
CA ALA A 188 -10.31 -10.52 -9.92
C ALA A 188 -10.70 -11.09 -11.29
N GLY A 189 -9.99 -12.13 -11.78
CA GLY A 189 -10.16 -12.65 -13.14
C GLY A 189 -9.89 -11.59 -14.21
N HIS A 190 -9.03 -10.62 -13.91
CA HIS A 190 -8.61 -9.55 -14.81
C HIS A 190 -7.25 -9.02 -14.38
N GLY A 191 -6.28 -9.02 -15.29
CA GLY A 191 -4.91 -8.64 -14.97
C GLY A 191 -4.00 -8.56 -16.20
N ARG A 192 -2.74 -8.92 -16.03
CA ARG A 192 -1.69 -8.79 -17.05
C ARG A 192 -1.87 -9.69 -18.27
N ALA A 193 -2.70 -10.72 -18.17
CA ALA A 193 -3.06 -11.59 -19.31
C ALA A 193 -4.12 -10.97 -20.24
N ASP A 194 -4.78 -9.90 -19.80
CA ASP A 194 -5.79 -9.21 -20.58
C ASP A 194 -5.16 -8.13 -21.47
N PRO A 195 -5.81 -7.76 -22.59
CA PRO A 195 -5.34 -6.64 -23.40
C PRO A 195 -5.28 -5.34 -22.58
N PRO A 196 -4.26 -4.50 -22.80
CA PRO A 196 -4.15 -3.21 -22.12
C PRO A 196 -5.43 -2.38 -22.31
N ALA A 197 -6.03 -1.96 -21.21
CA ALA A 197 -7.27 -1.20 -21.23
C ALA A 197 -7.14 0.19 -20.59
N GLY A 198 -5.91 0.63 -20.39
CA GLY A 198 -5.52 1.87 -19.74
C GLY A 198 -5.34 1.71 -18.23
N TRP A 199 -4.59 2.62 -17.66
CA TRP A 199 -4.12 2.58 -16.29
C TRP A 199 -5.23 2.34 -15.26
N GLY A 200 -4.99 1.45 -14.33
CA GLY A 200 -5.90 1.08 -13.27
C GLY A 200 -5.30 -0.01 -12.40
N GLY A 201 -5.90 -0.27 -11.25
CA GLY A 201 -5.41 -1.26 -10.31
C GLY A 201 -6.44 -2.31 -9.97
N SER A 202 -5.96 -3.44 -9.47
CA SER A 202 -6.74 -4.42 -8.73
C SER A 202 -6.45 -4.27 -7.25
N VAL A 203 -7.47 -4.43 -6.41
CA VAL A 203 -7.38 -4.26 -4.97
C VAL A 203 -7.99 -5.48 -4.29
N PHE A 204 -7.26 -6.03 -3.34
CA PHE A 204 -7.74 -7.05 -2.42
C PHE A 204 -7.90 -6.41 -1.04
N VAL A 205 -9.06 -6.61 -0.42
CA VAL A 205 -9.38 -6.17 0.93
C VAL A 205 -9.93 -7.35 1.70
N GLN A 206 -9.26 -7.73 2.79
CA GLN A 206 -9.76 -8.73 3.72
C GLN A 206 -9.82 -8.16 5.12
N VAL A 207 -10.90 -8.47 5.82
CA VAL A 207 -11.09 -8.13 7.23
C VAL A 207 -11.35 -9.41 8.01
N VAL A 208 -10.77 -9.51 9.20
CA VAL A 208 -10.96 -10.64 10.11
C VAL A 208 -11.42 -10.10 11.46
N ASP A 209 -12.46 -10.71 12.01
CA ASP A 209 -12.95 -10.42 13.36
C ASP A 209 -12.32 -11.36 14.38
N PRO A 210 -11.41 -10.87 15.26
CA PRO A 210 -10.80 -11.70 16.29
C PRO A 210 -11.81 -12.38 17.22
N GLU A 211 -13.01 -11.80 17.41
CA GLU A 211 -14.05 -12.40 18.27
C GLU A 211 -14.53 -13.76 17.75
N SER A 212 -14.44 -14.00 16.45
CA SER A 212 -14.79 -15.29 15.84
C SER A 212 -13.74 -16.39 16.05
N PHE A 213 -12.63 -16.07 16.74
CA PHE A 213 -11.51 -16.98 17.01
C PHE A 213 -11.20 -17.02 18.51
N GLY A 214 -10.04 -16.52 18.92
CA GLY A 214 -9.62 -16.49 20.33
C GLY A 214 -10.16 -15.30 21.11
N GLY A 215 -10.93 -14.41 20.50
CA GLY A 215 -11.42 -13.16 21.06
C GLY A 215 -10.46 -11.99 20.95
N LEU A 216 -10.99 -10.78 20.85
CA LEU A 216 -10.20 -9.55 20.71
C LEU A 216 -9.30 -9.29 21.92
N ALA A 217 -9.76 -9.61 23.13
CA ALA A 217 -8.98 -9.42 24.35
C ALA A 217 -7.70 -10.29 24.33
N GLU A 218 -7.83 -11.57 23.99
CA GLU A 218 -6.69 -12.49 23.90
C GLU A 218 -5.77 -12.14 22.73
N PHE A 219 -6.33 -11.74 21.59
CA PHE A 219 -5.55 -11.25 20.46
C PHE A 219 -4.67 -10.07 20.87
N ARG A 220 -5.25 -9.06 21.52
CA ARG A 220 -4.52 -7.89 22.02
C ARG A 220 -3.46 -8.29 23.03
N ARG A 221 -3.78 -9.13 24.00
CA ARG A 221 -2.83 -9.59 25.01
C ARG A 221 -1.59 -10.22 24.40
N GLN A 222 -1.75 -11.10 23.39
CA GLN A 222 -0.64 -11.73 22.69
C GLN A 222 0.19 -10.72 21.90
N LEU A 223 -0.47 -9.84 21.19
CA LEU A 223 0.21 -8.87 20.32
C LEU A 223 0.91 -7.78 21.13
N ASP A 224 0.30 -7.29 22.22
CA ASP A 224 0.90 -6.35 23.16
C ASP A 224 2.18 -6.93 23.78
N PHE A 225 2.17 -8.23 24.16
CA PHE A 225 3.36 -8.91 24.69
C PHE A 225 4.51 -8.91 23.67
N VAL A 226 4.24 -9.28 22.43
CA VAL A 226 5.26 -9.29 21.36
C VAL A 226 5.78 -7.88 21.07
N ALA A 227 4.87 -6.90 21.00
CA ALA A 227 5.20 -5.51 20.78
C ALA A 227 6.08 -4.93 21.89
N GLU A 228 5.76 -5.24 23.13
CA GLU A 228 6.56 -4.81 24.30
C GLU A 228 7.94 -5.46 24.30
N ALA A 229 8.02 -6.76 24.00
CA ALA A 229 9.29 -7.47 23.85
C ALA A 229 10.19 -6.83 22.78
N ALA A 230 9.60 -6.45 21.62
CA ALA A 230 10.33 -5.76 20.57
C ALA A 230 10.85 -4.39 21.02
N ARG A 231 10.02 -3.59 21.72
CA ARG A 231 10.44 -2.27 22.24
C ARG A 231 11.53 -2.36 23.31
N LYS A 232 11.52 -3.42 24.13
CA LYS A 232 12.54 -3.69 25.14
C LYS A 232 13.86 -4.19 24.56
N SER A 233 13.90 -4.56 23.29
CA SER A 233 15.13 -4.98 22.63
C SER A 233 16.17 -3.87 22.68
N LYS A 234 17.43 -4.25 23.02
CA LYS A 234 18.54 -3.30 23.05
C LYS A 234 18.73 -2.65 21.67
N PRO A 235 18.69 -1.31 21.57
CA PRO A 235 18.88 -0.64 20.30
C PRO A 235 20.26 -0.98 19.70
N ARG A 236 20.31 -1.30 18.41
CA ARG A 236 21.57 -1.51 17.68
C ARG A 236 22.43 -0.24 17.62
N GLN A 237 21.77 0.91 17.51
CA GLN A 237 22.43 2.21 17.53
C GLN A 237 21.98 2.99 18.77
N HIS A 238 22.96 3.55 19.51
CA HIS A 238 22.66 4.34 20.70
C HIS A 238 21.74 5.52 20.37
N GLY A 239 20.73 5.75 21.21
CA GLY A 239 19.75 6.83 21.01
C GLY A 239 18.67 6.57 19.96
N GLN A 240 18.64 5.40 19.32
CA GLN A 240 17.60 5.03 18.34
C GLN A 240 16.77 3.84 18.87
N PRO A 241 15.69 4.08 19.63
CA PRO A 241 14.86 3.01 20.16
C PRO A 241 14.17 2.22 19.03
N VAL A 242 13.91 0.95 19.31
CA VAL A 242 13.10 0.11 18.42
C VAL A 242 11.68 0.67 18.35
N ARG A 243 11.16 0.81 17.15
CA ARG A 243 9.80 1.28 16.86
C ARG A 243 9.00 0.19 16.18
N LEU A 244 7.72 0.13 16.48
CA LEU A 244 6.80 -0.74 15.78
C LEU A 244 6.37 -0.12 14.44
N PRO A 245 5.97 -0.95 13.46
CA PRO A 245 5.38 -0.48 12.22
C PRO A 245 4.16 0.43 12.48
N GLY A 246 4.12 1.59 11.82
CA GLY A 246 3.03 2.56 11.96
C GLY A 246 3.28 3.67 12.98
N GLU A 247 4.09 3.50 14.03
CA GLU A 247 4.29 4.50 15.11
C GLU A 247 4.66 5.89 14.58
N ARG A 248 5.63 5.96 13.66
CA ARG A 248 6.03 7.23 13.06
C ARG A 248 4.93 7.87 12.21
N GLY A 249 4.16 7.06 11.50
CA GLY A 249 3.02 7.52 10.71
C GLY A 249 1.92 8.08 11.59
N LEU A 250 1.57 7.39 12.68
CA LEU A 250 0.59 7.83 13.65
C LEU A 250 1.00 9.12 14.38
N GLN A 251 2.28 9.24 14.74
CA GLN A 251 2.80 10.47 15.31
C GLN A 251 2.62 11.64 14.33
N ARG A 252 3.06 11.49 13.07
CA ARG A 252 2.89 12.52 12.03
C ARG A 252 1.43 12.86 11.75
N TYR A 253 0.55 11.85 11.81
CA TYR A 253 -0.89 12.06 11.66
C TYR A 253 -1.42 13.00 12.76
N ARG A 254 -1.06 12.76 14.04
CA ARG A 254 -1.45 13.63 15.16
C ARG A 254 -0.88 15.02 15.05
N GLU A 255 0.40 15.14 14.67
CA GLU A 255 1.03 16.42 14.42
C GLU A 255 0.34 17.18 13.30
N GLY A 256 -0.02 16.50 12.20
CA GLY A 256 -0.75 17.07 11.07
C GLY A 256 -2.15 17.56 11.44
N LEU A 257 -2.86 16.84 12.31
CA LEU A 257 -4.15 17.29 12.83
C LEU A 257 -4.03 18.54 13.73
N ALA A 258 -2.96 18.62 14.51
CA ALA A 258 -2.75 19.72 15.45
C ALA A 258 -2.17 21.00 14.79
N ARG A 259 -1.33 20.85 13.79
CA ARG A 259 -0.50 21.93 13.23
C ARG A 259 -0.68 22.13 11.71
N GLY A 260 -1.54 21.33 11.06
CA GLY A 260 -1.65 21.29 9.61
C GLY A 260 -0.60 20.39 8.94
N VAL A 261 -0.73 20.23 7.64
CA VAL A 261 0.13 19.35 6.83
C VAL A 261 1.06 20.20 5.97
N ALA A 262 2.37 20.00 6.11
CA ALA A 262 3.35 20.62 5.23
C ALA A 262 3.25 19.99 3.83
N LEU A 263 2.89 20.80 2.84
CA LEU A 263 2.82 20.40 1.45
C LEU A 263 4.12 20.76 0.73
N TYR A 264 4.51 19.94 -0.26
CA TYR A 264 5.57 20.33 -1.16
C TYR A 264 5.18 21.60 -1.93
N PRO A 265 6.11 22.54 -2.19
CA PRO A 265 5.82 23.83 -2.81
C PRO A 265 5.07 23.75 -4.16
N THR A 266 5.20 22.64 -4.86
CA THR A 266 4.58 22.42 -6.18
C THR A 266 3.12 21.93 -6.11
N ILE A 267 2.61 21.50 -4.94
CA ILE A 267 1.28 20.88 -4.84
C ILE A 267 0.17 21.89 -5.05
N LEU A 268 0.17 23.00 -4.29
CA LEU A 268 -0.88 24.01 -4.43
C LEU A 268 -0.92 24.67 -5.82
N PRO A 269 0.22 25.05 -6.42
CA PRO A 269 0.22 25.52 -7.81
C PRO A 269 -0.33 24.51 -8.82
N ALA A 270 -0.04 23.22 -8.64
CA ALA A 270 -0.57 22.16 -9.50
C ALA A 270 -2.08 21.93 -9.32
N LEU A 271 -2.63 22.21 -8.15
CA LEU A 271 -4.06 22.10 -7.87
C LEU A 271 -4.87 23.31 -8.34
N ALA A 272 -4.28 24.49 -8.44
CA ALA A 272 -4.97 25.74 -8.76
C ALA A 272 -5.82 25.67 -10.05
N PRO A 273 -5.33 25.15 -11.20
CA PRO A 273 -6.14 25.04 -12.41
C PRO A 273 -7.36 24.13 -12.25
N TRP A 274 -7.24 23.06 -11.44
CA TRP A 274 -8.34 22.15 -11.14
C TRP A 274 -9.37 22.80 -10.23
N ALA A 275 -8.91 23.50 -9.19
CA ALA A 275 -9.78 24.25 -8.30
C ALA A 275 -10.60 25.29 -9.09
N GLN A 276 -9.95 26.04 -9.96
CA GLN A 276 -10.63 27.00 -10.86
C GLN A 276 -11.66 26.32 -11.75
N LYS A 277 -11.30 25.19 -12.39
CA LYS A 277 -12.20 24.41 -13.27
C LYS A 277 -13.47 23.96 -12.56
N TYR A 278 -13.39 23.66 -11.28
CA TYR A 278 -14.52 23.12 -10.49
C TYR A 278 -15.14 24.16 -9.55
N GLY A 279 -14.73 25.42 -9.60
CA GLY A 279 -15.25 26.48 -8.73
C GLY A 279 -14.91 26.29 -7.25
N LEU A 280 -13.79 25.65 -6.95
CA LEU A 280 -13.32 25.35 -5.59
C LEU A 280 -12.26 26.37 -5.16
N ALA A 281 -12.27 26.76 -3.90
CA ALA A 281 -11.20 27.57 -3.32
C ALA A 281 -9.95 26.71 -3.08
N VAL A 282 -8.77 27.22 -3.46
CA VAL A 282 -7.50 26.64 -3.05
C VAL A 282 -7.29 26.93 -1.57
N PRO A 283 -6.94 25.92 -0.72
CA PRO A 283 -6.67 26.15 0.69
C PRO A 283 -5.57 27.21 0.89
N LEU A 284 -5.80 28.12 1.83
CA LEU A 284 -4.78 29.11 2.23
C LEU A 284 -3.76 28.42 3.16
N PRO A 285 -2.47 28.84 3.09
CA PRO A 285 -1.49 28.40 4.07
C PRO A 285 -1.93 28.79 5.49
N ILE A 286 -1.72 27.89 6.44
CA ILE A 286 -1.77 28.22 7.87
C ILE A 286 -0.45 28.91 8.19
N LEU A 287 -0.48 30.19 8.56
CA LEU A 287 0.69 30.98 8.94
C LEU A 287 1.18 30.62 10.33
#